data_35ffad101108e22cafca8ffbcf6b6da5
#
_entry.id   35ffad101108e22cafca8ffbcf6b6da5
#
_cell.length_a   1.000
_cell.length_b   1.000
_cell.length_c   1.000
_cell.angle_alpha   90.00
_cell.angle_beta   90.00
_cell.angle_gamma   90.00
#
_symmetry.space_group_name_H-M   'P 1'
#
loop_
_entity.id
_entity.type
_entity.pdbx_description
1 polymer ?
#
loop_
_entity_poly.entity_id
_entity_poly.type
_entity_poly.pdbx_seq_one_letter_code
_entity_poly.pdbx_strand_id
1 'polypeptide(L)'
;EEQEGRAEAYRQIAEELEFVDSPYITSVKYLEKEMFVDSNCENEEFPVLLMDWIEGETMETYIAANYTDTHAMAMLCYRFCKMAAWLRSQSFAHGDIKPDNIMVRPDGTLTLVDYDGMFVPAMKGQKSPTIGTKDFSHPLRTVDDFDETIDDFALASIALSLKAISLDPSLLQTYGASDRLLFSAADYLDLSKSKTMTALQGLLADEEARTLLAMFLLASAKKNLSMCSLRLFCVQKPKEEVWSTEVTDEDLENAVEDEFGVKYSKDWKRLLKAPTSLSGKYSIRKGVKVIGDMAFFLCKSLTNINIPNSVTTIGDKAFACCES
;
A
#
# COMPACT_ATOMS: atom_id res chain seq x y z
N GLU A 1 -23.12 26.06 -9.66
CA GLU A 1 -21.70 26.54 -9.78
C GLU A 1 -20.70 25.49 -9.27
N GLU A 2 -20.91 24.85 -8.10
CA GLU A 2 -20.02 23.78 -7.59
C GLU A 2 -20.00 22.52 -8.48
N GLN A 3 -21.13 22.13 -9.04
CA GLN A 3 -21.22 20.96 -9.92
C GLN A 3 -20.56 21.19 -11.27
N GLU A 4 -20.64 22.39 -11.82
CA GLU A 4 -20.08 22.74 -13.14
C GLU A 4 -18.55 22.80 -13.09
N GLY A 5 -17.96 23.35 -12.02
CA GLY A 5 -16.51 23.35 -11.81
C GLY A 5 -15.91 21.96 -11.63
N ARG A 6 -16.63 21.07 -10.96
CA ARG A 6 -16.21 19.66 -10.74
C ARG A 6 -16.26 18.86 -12.05
N ALA A 7 -17.28 19.05 -12.86
CA ALA A 7 -17.41 18.42 -14.16
C ALA A 7 -16.25 18.82 -15.11
N GLU A 8 -15.92 20.11 -15.16
CA GLU A 8 -14.80 20.60 -15.94
C GLU A 8 -13.45 20.03 -15.45
N ALA A 9 -13.24 19.96 -14.13
CA ALA A 9 -12.04 19.36 -13.57
C ALA A 9 -11.87 17.89 -14.00
N TYR A 10 -12.94 17.09 -13.92
CA TYR A 10 -12.88 15.69 -14.36
C TYR A 10 -12.68 15.52 -15.86
N ARG A 11 -13.21 16.44 -16.67
CA ARG A 11 -12.95 16.42 -18.11
C ARG A 11 -11.46 16.64 -18.39
N GLN A 12 -10.86 17.66 -17.76
CA GLN A 12 -9.43 17.95 -17.90
C GLN A 12 -8.55 16.80 -17.40
N ILE A 13 -8.93 16.16 -16.29
CA ILE A 13 -8.24 14.96 -15.77
C ILE A 13 -8.33 13.81 -16.78
N ALA A 14 -9.52 13.52 -17.32
CA ALA A 14 -9.71 12.45 -18.26
C ALA A 14 -8.90 12.69 -19.57
N GLU A 15 -8.85 13.93 -20.06
CA GLU A 15 -8.05 14.32 -21.23
C GLU A 15 -6.54 14.11 -20.98
N GLU A 16 -6.03 14.53 -19.81
CA GLU A 16 -4.61 14.33 -19.47
C GLU A 16 -4.24 12.86 -19.31
N LEU A 17 -5.13 12.05 -18.70
CA LEU A 17 -4.86 10.65 -18.43
C LEU A 17 -5.12 9.72 -19.62
N GLU A 18 -5.76 10.17 -20.69
CA GLU A 18 -6.14 9.34 -21.86
C GLU A 18 -4.96 8.59 -22.47
N PHE A 19 -3.79 9.20 -22.50
CA PHE A 19 -2.59 8.65 -23.14
C PHE A 19 -1.54 8.16 -22.14
N VAL A 20 -1.89 8.09 -20.85
CA VAL A 20 -0.96 7.64 -19.81
C VAL A 20 -1.09 6.13 -19.63
N ASP A 21 -0.16 5.39 -20.22
CA ASP A 21 -0.05 3.93 -20.04
C ASP A 21 0.84 3.62 -18.83
N SER A 22 0.23 3.35 -17.70
CA SER A 22 0.94 3.06 -16.45
C SER A 22 0.08 2.20 -15.51
N PRO A 23 0.69 1.21 -14.82
CA PRO A 23 -0.02 0.43 -13.82
C PRO A 23 -0.40 1.23 -12.57
N TYR A 24 0.19 2.42 -12.39
CA TYR A 24 -0.01 3.25 -11.19
C TYR A 24 -1.28 4.09 -11.21
N ILE A 25 -1.95 4.20 -12.35
CA ILE A 25 -3.25 4.87 -12.48
C ILE A 25 -4.23 3.98 -13.24
N THR A 26 -5.51 4.26 -13.09
CA THR A 26 -6.59 3.61 -13.86
C THR A 26 -7.06 4.55 -14.98
N SER A 27 -7.63 3.97 -16.02
CA SER A 27 -8.26 4.75 -17.07
C SER A 27 -9.45 5.54 -16.52
N VAL A 28 -9.61 6.76 -17.00
CA VAL A 28 -10.71 7.65 -16.66
C VAL A 28 -11.34 8.16 -17.93
N LYS A 29 -12.65 7.99 -18.08
CA LYS A 29 -13.40 8.55 -19.20
C LYS A 29 -14.54 9.41 -18.66
N TYR A 30 -14.58 10.65 -19.12
CA TYR A 30 -15.66 11.56 -18.83
C TYR A 30 -16.70 11.49 -19.97
N LEU A 31 -17.94 11.16 -19.60
CA LEU A 31 -19.06 11.01 -20.53
C LEU A 31 -20.11 12.08 -20.19
N GLU A 32 -20.34 13.04 -21.09
CA GLU A 32 -21.10 14.26 -20.77
C GLU A 32 -22.59 14.02 -20.50
N LYS A 33 -23.21 13.05 -21.18
CA LYS A 33 -24.68 12.85 -21.20
C LYS A 33 -25.02 11.37 -21.25
N GLU A 34 -24.60 10.61 -20.25
CA GLU A 34 -24.70 9.14 -20.30
C GLU A 34 -25.77 8.59 -19.34
N MET A 35 -26.10 9.31 -18.29
CA MET A 35 -27.08 8.86 -17.30
C MET A 35 -28.36 9.69 -17.37
N PHE A 36 -29.44 9.03 -17.78
CA PHE A 36 -30.78 9.59 -17.73
C PHE A 36 -31.39 9.32 -16.36
N VAL A 37 -31.92 10.38 -15.71
CA VAL A 37 -32.67 10.28 -14.45
C VAL A 37 -34.04 10.84 -14.68
N ASP A 38 -35.08 9.99 -14.62
CA ASP A 38 -36.46 10.39 -14.61
C ASP A 38 -36.79 11.05 -13.26
N SER A 39 -36.56 12.34 -13.18
CA SER A 39 -36.81 13.13 -11.97
C SER A 39 -37.47 14.45 -12.37
N ASN A 40 -38.20 15.06 -11.42
CA ASN A 40 -38.78 16.40 -11.59
C ASN A 40 -37.73 17.52 -11.64
N CYS A 41 -36.49 17.22 -12.04
CA CYS A 41 -35.41 18.18 -12.19
C CYS A 41 -35.37 18.74 -13.60
N GLU A 42 -34.88 19.97 -13.75
CA GLU A 42 -34.74 20.63 -15.06
C GLU A 42 -33.75 19.95 -16.01
N ASN A 43 -32.79 19.18 -15.46
CA ASN A 43 -31.84 18.38 -16.22
C ASN A 43 -32.15 16.90 -16.11
N GLU A 44 -32.35 16.24 -17.26
CA GLU A 44 -32.67 14.81 -17.35
C GLU A 44 -31.42 13.96 -17.66
N GLU A 45 -30.36 14.57 -18.17
CA GLU A 45 -29.12 13.92 -18.55
C GLU A 45 -27.95 14.40 -17.68
N PHE A 46 -27.21 13.46 -17.11
CA PHE A 46 -26.08 13.74 -16.21
C PHE A 46 -24.79 13.16 -16.76
N PRO A 47 -23.66 13.82 -16.48
CA PRO A 47 -22.34 13.29 -16.80
C PRO A 47 -22.00 12.08 -15.91
N VAL A 48 -21.23 11.17 -16.47
CA VAL A 48 -20.73 9.96 -15.79
C VAL A 48 -19.22 9.90 -15.91
N LEU A 49 -18.57 9.55 -14.83
CA LEU A 49 -17.16 9.18 -14.81
C LEU A 49 -17.06 7.67 -14.87
N LEU A 50 -16.49 7.15 -15.96
CA LEU A 50 -16.22 5.72 -16.12
C LEU A 50 -14.76 5.45 -15.79
N MET A 51 -14.53 4.54 -14.84
CA MET A 51 -13.19 4.12 -14.41
C MET A 51 -13.12 2.60 -14.41
N ASP A 52 -11.95 2.05 -14.70
CA ASP A 52 -11.74 0.61 -14.57
C ASP A 52 -11.81 0.19 -13.10
N TRP A 53 -12.46 -0.95 -12.86
CA TRP A 53 -12.48 -1.55 -11.53
C TRP A 53 -11.10 -2.12 -11.18
N ILE A 54 -10.59 -1.76 -10.01
CA ILE A 54 -9.31 -2.25 -9.49
C ILE A 54 -9.58 -3.39 -8.50
N GLU A 55 -9.15 -4.60 -8.85
CA GLU A 55 -9.14 -5.72 -7.92
C GLU A 55 -7.96 -5.57 -6.96
N GLY A 56 -8.22 -5.69 -5.66
CA GLY A 56 -7.22 -5.54 -4.61
C GLY A 56 -7.80 -5.03 -3.30
N GLU A 57 -6.92 -4.63 -2.41
CA GLU A 57 -7.25 -3.98 -1.13
C GLU A 57 -6.56 -2.63 -1.02
N THR A 58 -7.04 -1.74 -0.15
CA THR A 58 -6.34 -0.47 0.09
C THR A 58 -4.99 -0.73 0.75
N MET A 59 -4.02 0.15 0.52
CA MET A 59 -2.71 0.03 1.16
C MET A 59 -2.82 0.11 2.69
N GLU A 60 -3.81 0.83 3.23
CA GLU A 60 -4.12 0.83 4.66
C GLU A 60 -4.48 -0.58 5.15
N THR A 61 -5.43 -1.25 4.50
CA THR A 61 -5.84 -2.62 4.83
C THR A 61 -4.67 -3.59 4.72
N TYR A 62 -3.87 -3.47 3.65
CA TYR A 62 -2.66 -4.28 3.45
C TYR A 62 -1.66 -4.10 4.59
N ILE A 63 -1.36 -2.84 4.98
CA ILE A 63 -0.44 -2.52 6.09
C ILE A 63 -0.98 -3.12 7.39
N ALA A 64 -2.25 -2.90 7.71
CA ALA A 64 -2.86 -3.43 8.93
C ALA A 64 -2.76 -4.96 9.04
N ALA A 65 -2.85 -5.67 7.90
CA ALA A 65 -2.75 -7.12 7.85
C ALA A 65 -1.30 -7.65 7.88
N ASN A 66 -0.31 -6.86 7.43
CA ASN A 66 1.04 -7.34 7.14
C ASN A 66 2.17 -6.59 7.86
N TYR A 67 1.89 -5.57 8.70
CA TYR A 67 2.94 -4.70 9.28
C TYR A 67 3.99 -5.47 10.11
N THR A 68 3.67 -6.63 10.66
CA THR A 68 4.61 -7.48 11.40
C THR A 68 5.52 -8.30 10.48
N ASP A 69 5.20 -8.41 9.19
CA ASP A 69 6.05 -9.05 8.18
C ASP A 69 7.01 -8.00 7.60
N THR A 70 8.22 -7.96 8.13
CA THR A 70 9.26 -6.97 7.74
C THR A 70 9.61 -7.06 6.26
N HIS A 71 9.59 -8.26 5.66
CA HIS A 71 9.84 -8.42 4.21
C HIS A 71 8.67 -7.90 3.38
N ALA A 72 7.43 -8.20 3.76
CA ALA A 72 6.25 -7.65 3.08
C ALA A 72 6.23 -6.12 3.13
N MET A 73 6.57 -5.52 4.28
CA MET A 73 6.65 -4.07 4.43
C MET A 73 7.83 -3.46 3.66
N ALA A 74 8.98 -4.12 3.61
CA ALA A 74 10.11 -3.68 2.79
C ALA A 74 9.76 -3.73 1.29
N MET A 75 9.05 -4.76 0.85
CA MET A 75 8.58 -4.87 -0.53
C MET A 75 7.53 -3.79 -0.85
N LEU A 76 6.61 -3.50 0.07
CA LEU A 76 5.64 -2.42 -0.08
C LEU A 76 6.35 -1.07 -0.18
N CYS A 77 7.34 -0.80 0.67
CA CYS A 77 8.17 0.41 0.62
C CYS A 77 8.86 0.56 -0.74
N TYR A 78 9.48 -0.51 -1.24
CA TYR A 78 10.11 -0.52 -2.56
C TYR A 78 9.12 -0.18 -3.69
N ARG A 79 7.95 -0.82 -3.70
CA ARG A 79 6.90 -0.59 -4.70
C ARG A 79 6.35 0.83 -4.61
N PHE A 80 6.11 1.32 -3.41
CA PHE A 80 5.68 2.71 -3.17
C PHE A 80 6.71 3.72 -3.67
N CYS A 81 7.99 3.53 -3.38
CA CYS A 81 9.06 4.39 -3.87
C CYS A 81 9.17 4.39 -5.40
N LYS A 82 8.90 3.24 -6.06
CA LYS A 82 8.81 3.18 -7.51
C LYS A 82 7.65 3.99 -8.07
N MET A 83 6.47 3.86 -7.46
CA MET A 83 5.29 4.66 -7.81
C MET A 83 5.54 6.15 -7.57
N ALA A 84 6.12 6.52 -6.43
CA ALA A 84 6.46 7.91 -6.10
C ALA A 84 7.44 8.52 -7.11
N ALA A 85 8.49 7.79 -7.48
CA ALA A 85 9.44 8.25 -8.49
C ALA A 85 8.78 8.42 -9.86
N TRP A 86 7.88 7.53 -10.24
CA TRP A 86 7.11 7.64 -11.47
C TRP A 86 6.17 8.87 -11.41
N LEU A 87 5.37 9.02 -10.35
CA LEU A 87 4.41 10.13 -10.22
C LEU A 87 5.13 11.48 -10.31
N ARG A 88 6.27 11.63 -9.62
CA ARG A 88 7.09 12.85 -9.70
C ARG A 88 7.70 13.13 -11.08
N SER A 89 7.71 12.17 -11.98
CA SER A 89 8.16 12.36 -13.37
C SER A 89 7.03 12.82 -14.31
N GLN A 90 5.80 12.89 -13.80
CA GLN A 90 4.64 13.31 -14.57
C GLN A 90 4.43 14.83 -14.49
N SER A 91 3.62 15.35 -15.42
CA SER A 91 3.16 16.74 -15.45
C SER A 91 1.98 17.02 -14.52
N PHE A 92 1.45 15.99 -13.88
CA PHE A 92 0.29 16.02 -12.99
C PHE A 92 0.64 15.52 -11.60
N ALA A 93 -0.24 15.78 -10.65
CA ALA A 93 -0.15 15.30 -9.27
C ALA A 93 -1.52 14.78 -8.79
N HIS A 94 -1.51 13.87 -7.85
CA HIS A 94 -2.75 13.27 -7.32
C HIS A 94 -3.52 14.19 -6.37
N GLY A 95 -2.80 14.96 -5.56
CA GLY A 95 -3.37 15.98 -4.67
C GLY A 95 -3.87 15.50 -3.31
N ASP A 96 -4.12 14.20 -3.12
CA ASP A 96 -4.49 13.60 -1.83
C ASP A 96 -3.88 12.18 -1.68
N ILE A 97 -2.55 12.11 -1.71
CA ILE A 97 -1.83 10.85 -1.51
C ILE A 97 -1.95 10.41 -0.05
N LYS A 98 -2.59 9.27 0.15
CA LYS A 98 -2.73 8.58 1.45
C LYS A 98 -2.93 7.07 1.23
N PRO A 99 -2.74 6.22 2.25
CA PRO A 99 -2.88 4.77 2.11
C PRO A 99 -4.24 4.31 1.57
N ASP A 100 -5.34 5.00 1.91
CA ASP A 100 -6.69 4.65 1.43
C ASP A 100 -6.87 4.88 -0.07
N ASN A 101 -6.13 5.85 -0.64
CA ASN A 101 -6.21 6.22 -2.05
C ASN A 101 -5.20 5.43 -2.91
N ILE A 102 -4.63 4.36 -2.36
CA ILE A 102 -3.67 3.48 -3.06
C ILE A 102 -4.16 2.04 -2.93
N MET A 103 -4.49 1.42 -4.05
CA MET A 103 -4.85 0.00 -4.11
C MET A 103 -3.61 -0.86 -4.25
N VAL A 104 -3.54 -1.95 -3.48
CA VAL A 104 -2.56 -3.02 -3.62
C VAL A 104 -3.23 -4.18 -4.34
N ARG A 105 -2.83 -4.44 -5.59
CA ARG A 105 -3.37 -5.54 -6.39
C ARG A 105 -2.83 -6.89 -5.91
N PRO A 106 -3.45 -8.02 -6.30
CA PRO A 106 -2.99 -9.37 -5.92
C PRO A 106 -1.53 -9.67 -6.27
N ASP A 107 -1.01 -9.12 -7.36
CA ASP A 107 0.41 -9.22 -7.76
C ASP A 107 1.32 -8.23 -7.00
N GLY A 108 0.71 -7.40 -6.15
CA GLY A 108 1.34 -6.37 -5.36
C GLY A 108 1.63 -5.07 -6.11
N THR A 109 1.17 -4.91 -7.34
CA THR A 109 1.23 -3.63 -8.06
C THR A 109 0.37 -2.60 -7.32
N LEU A 110 0.87 -1.36 -7.22
CA LEU A 110 0.14 -0.26 -6.63
C LEU A 110 -0.61 0.52 -7.71
N THR A 111 -1.83 0.96 -7.39
CA THR A 111 -2.63 1.79 -8.29
C THR A 111 -3.32 2.89 -7.50
N LEU A 112 -3.16 4.14 -7.92
CA LEU A 112 -3.81 5.30 -7.35
C LEU A 112 -5.31 5.31 -7.73
N VAL A 113 -6.13 5.73 -6.79
CA VAL A 113 -7.58 5.91 -6.94
C VAL A 113 -8.02 7.21 -6.28
N ASP A 114 -9.24 7.69 -6.58
CA ASP A 114 -9.79 8.93 -6.02
C ASP A 114 -9.06 10.19 -6.53
N TYR A 115 -9.39 10.60 -7.75
CA TYR A 115 -8.74 11.72 -8.44
C TYR A 115 -9.37 13.10 -8.18
N ASP A 116 -10.22 13.24 -7.17
CA ASP A 116 -10.94 14.47 -6.85
C ASP A 116 -10.02 15.67 -6.55
N GLY A 117 -8.81 15.39 -6.06
CA GLY A 117 -7.79 16.39 -5.72
C GLY A 117 -6.73 16.61 -6.79
N MET A 118 -6.83 15.93 -7.94
CA MET A 118 -5.76 15.87 -8.93
C MET A 118 -5.48 17.23 -9.58
N PHE A 119 -4.20 17.55 -9.72
CA PHE A 119 -3.69 18.63 -10.55
C PHE A 119 -3.29 18.09 -11.91
N VAL A 120 -3.72 18.77 -12.97
CA VAL A 120 -3.23 18.57 -14.34
C VAL A 120 -2.80 19.91 -14.95
N PRO A 121 -1.92 19.95 -15.98
CA PRO A 121 -1.37 21.19 -16.53
C PRO A 121 -2.43 22.22 -16.97
N ALA A 122 -3.59 21.73 -17.45
CA ALA A 122 -4.73 22.58 -17.83
C ALA A 122 -5.29 23.42 -16.67
N MET A 123 -5.05 22.98 -15.42
CA MET A 123 -5.51 23.67 -14.19
C MET A 123 -4.51 24.69 -13.64
N LYS A 124 -3.42 24.94 -14.35
CA LYS A 124 -2.37 25.88 -13.87
C LYS A 124 -2.92 27.24 -13.56
N GLY A 125 -2.68 27.72 -12.34
CA GLY A 125 -3.19 29.00 -11.85
C GLY A 125 -4.58 28.95 -11.24
N GLN A 126 -5.22 27.80 -11.21
CA GLN A 126 -6.45 27.55 -10.46
C GLN A 126 -6.12 27.26 -8.99
N LYS A 127 -7.15 27.17 -8.16
CA LYS A 127 -7.02 26.75 -6.75
C LYS A 127 -7.32 25.27 -6.60
N SER A 128 -6.62 24.62 -5.69
CA SER A 128 -6.88 23.24 -5.34
C SER A 128 -8.30 23.06 -4.78
N PRO A 129 -9.05 22.05 -5.19
CA PRO A 129 -10.36 21.74 -4.61
C PRO A 129 -10.25 21.22 -3.17
N THR A 130 -9.07 20.76 -2.75
CA THR A 130 -8.79 20.22 -1.42
C THR A 130 -7.40 20.61 -0.94
N ILE A 131 -7.20 20.62 0.37
CA ILE A 131 -5.87 20.72 0.99
C ILE A 131 -5.30 19.31 1.32
N GLY A 132 -5.97 18.25 0.91
CA GLY A 132 -5.63 16.88 1.22
C GLY A 132 -5.94 16.50 2.67
N THR A 133 -5.56 15.27 3.03
CA THR A 133 -5.74 14.72 4.38
C THR A 133 -4.65 15.23 5.32
N LYS A 134 -5.02 15.80 6.47
CA LYS A 134 -4.10 16.51 7.39
C LYS A 134 -2.87 15.71 7.81
N ASP A 135 -3.04 14.41 8.07
CA ASP A 135 -1.93 13.54 8.51
C ASP A 135 -0.99 13.12 7.35
N PHE A 136 -1.32 13.52 6.13
CA PHE A 136 -0.50 13.29 4.93
C PHE A 136 -0.20 14.59 4.16
N SER A 137 -0.66 15.73 4.64
CA SER A 137 -0.47 17.02 3.97
C SER A 137 0.53 17.91 4.73
N HIS A 138 1.28 18.72 3.97
CA HIS A 138 2.17 19.69 4.59
C HIS A 138 1.36 20.67 5.46
N PRO A 139 1.79 20.98 6.71
CA PRO A 139 1.00 21.79 7.65
C PRO A 139 0.72 23.22 7.16
N LEU A 140 1.51 23.72 6.21
CA LEU A 140 1.35 25.03 5.60
C LEU A 140 0.76 24.97 4.17
N ARG A 141 0.18 23.82 3.77
CA ARG A 141 -0.51 23.71 2.48
C ARG A 141 -1.80 24.52 2.51
N THR A 142 -2.02 25.26 1.44
CA THR A 142 -3.23 26.06 1.19
C THR A 142 -3.84 25.65 -0.15
N VAL A 143 -5.03 26.15 -0.46
CA VAL A 143 -5.65 25.94 -1.78
C VAL A 143 -4.89 26.62 -2.93
N ASP A 144 -4.00 27.56 -2.64
CA ASP A 144 -3.16 28.21 -3.64
C ASP A 144 -1.92 27.36 -4.01
N ASP A 145 -1.58 26.34 -3.19
CA ASP A 145 -0.55 25.35 -3.50
C ASP A 145 -1.18 24.26 -4.40
N PHE A 146 -1.21 24.53 -5.72
CA PHE A 146 -1.82 23.62 -6.70
C PHE A 146 -0.96 23.55 -7.96
N ASP A 147 -0.04 22.59 -7.97
CA ASP A 147 0.92 22.32 -9.02
C ASP A 147 1.37 20.85 -9.01
N GLU A 148 2.27 20.48 -9.90
CA GLU A 148 2.82 19.12 -10.05
C GLU A 148 3.64 18.65 -8.84
N THR A 149 3.92 19.49 -7.86
CA THR A 149 4.75 19.14 -6.68
C THR A 149 3.95 18.93 -5.40
N ILE A 150 2.62 19.09 -5.45
CA ILE A 150 1.77 19.06 -4.23
C ILE A 150 1.81 17.74 -3.47
N ASP A 151 2.21 16.65 -4.12
CA ASP A 151 2.32 15.33 -3.50
C ASP A 151 3.67 15.08 -2.80
N ASP A 152 4.69 15.90 -3.05
CA ASP A 152 6.07 15.63 -2.60
C ASP A 152 6.18 15.37 -1.09
N PHE A 153 5.42 16.14 -0.28
CA PHE A 153 5.43 15.96 1.17
C PHE A 153 4.80 14.61 1.59
N ALA A 154 3.63 14.28 1.05
CA ALA A 154 2.94 13.03 1.34
C ALA A 154 3.79 11.83 0.92
N LEU A 155 4.37 11.87 -0.29
CA LEU A 155 5.24 10.82 -0.81
C LEU A 155 6.46 10.59 0.10
N ALA A 156 7.11 11.68 0.55
CA ALA A 156 8.27 11.59 1.44
C ALA A 156 7.90 11.03 2.84
N SER A 157 6.79 11.50 3.42
CA SER A 157 6.30 11.06 4.73
C SER A 157 5.91 9.58 4.73
N ILE A 158 5.16 9.14 3.70
CA ILE A 158 4.72 7.75 3.58
C ILE A 158 5.92 6.83 3.31
N ALA A 159 6.83 7.19 2.39
CA ALA A 159 8.01 6.38 2.10
C ALA A 159 8.87 6.16 3.35
N LEU A 160 9.11 7.23 4.13
CA LEU A 160 9.83 7.15 5.41
C LEU A 160 9.11 6.25 6.41
N SER A 161 7.79 6.39 6.54
CA SER A 161 6.97 5.58 7.45
C SER A 161 7.02 4.10 7.09
N LEU A 162 6.85 3.75 5.80
CA LEU A 162 6.93 2.36 5.32
C LEU A 162 8.30 1.75 5.56
N LYS A 163 9.38 2.50 5.30
CA LYS A 163 10.74 2.03 5.57
C LYS A 163 10.95 1.80 7.07
N ALA A 164 10.51 2.72 7.91
CA ALA A 164 10.64 2.59 9.35
C ALA A 164 9.87 1.37 9.89
N ILE A 165 8.63 1.15 9.45
CA ILE A 165 7.82 -0.02 9.83
C ILE A 165 8.50 -1.32 9.36
N SER A 166 9.12 -1.33 8.18
CA SER A 166 9.85 -2.51 7.69
C SER A 166 11.07 -2.87 8.54
N LEU A 167 11.68 -1.89 9.21
CA LEU A 167 12.82 -2.09 10.10
C LEU A 167 12.39 -2.38 11.55
N ASP A 168 11.32 -1.75 12.00
CA ASP A 168 10.76 -1.91 13.35
C ASP A 168 9.23 -1.82 13.32
N PRO A 169 8.53 -2.95 13.23
CA PRO A 169 7.06 -2.99 13.23
C PRO A 169 6.40 -2.40 14.48
N SER A 170 7.11 -2.36 15.62
CA SER A 170 6.57 -1.81 16.87
C SER A 170 6.26 -0.31 16.77
N LEU A 171 6.88 0.38 15.83
CA LEU A 171 6.63 1.80 15.58
C LEU A 171 5.18 2.05 15.15
N LEU A 172 4.61 1.19 14.31
CA LEU A 172 3.21 1.34 13.90
C LEU A 172 2.26 1.13 15.08
N GLN A 173 2.55 0.17 15.96
CA GLN A 173 1.75 -0.07 17.16
C GLN A 173 1.80 1.12 18.14
N THR A 174 2.96 1.80 18.21
CA THR A 174 3.20 2.87 19.19
C THR A 174 2.69 4.23 18.69
N TYR A 175 2.88 4.53 17.40
CA TYR A 175 2.67 5.87 16.83
C TYR A 175 1.55 5.91 15.78
N GLY A 176 1.19 4.76 15.22
CA GLY A 176 0.12 4.66 14.23
C GLY A 176 -1.29 4.83 14.80
N ALA A 177 -2.24 5.08 13.92
CA ALA A 177 -3.68 5.03 14.20
C ALA A 177 -4.41 4.55 12.94
N SER A 178 -5.74 4.38 13.03
CA SER A 178 -6.57 3.88 11.93
C SER A 178 -6.52 4.74 10.66
N ASP A 179 -6.22 6.02 10.81
CA ASP A 179 -6.25 7.04 9.75
C ASP A 179 -4.88 7.66 9.44
N ARG A 180 -3.80 7.10 10.00
CA ARG A 180 -2.44 7.60 9.77
C ARG A 180 -1.41 6.48 9.88
N LEU A 181 -0.23 6.71 9.32
CA LEU A 181 0.94 5.85 9.54
C LEU A 181 1.67 6.23 10.84
N LEU A 182 2.87 6.76 10.78
CA LEU A 182 3.67 7.08 11.98
C LEU A 182 3.47 8.52 12.46
N PHE A 183 3.24 9.46 11.54
CA PHE A 183 3.15 10.88 11.84
C PHE A 183 1.72 11.35 11.92
N SER A 184 1.44 12.20 12.89
CA SER A 184 0.21 12.98 12.97
C SER A 184 0.41 14.41 12.45
N ALA A 185 -0.68 15.09 12.12
CA ALA A 185 -0.64 16.51 11.77
C ALA A 185 0.02 17.38 12.86
N ALA A 186 -0.08 16.97 14.13
CA ALA A 186 0.57 17.67 15.23
C ALA A 186 2.11 17.52 15.23
N ASP A 187 2.63 16.36 14.79
CA ASP A 187 4.07 16.16 14.66
C ASP A 187 4.67 17.11 13.60
N TYR A 188 3.94 17.34 12.51
CA TYR A 188 4.41 18.23 11.43
C TYR A 188 4.50 19.70 11.81
N LEU A 189 3.76 20.15 12.83
CA LEU A 189 3.84 21.52 13.32
C LEU A 189 5.15 21.81 14.06
N ASP A 190 5.71 20.80 14.72
CA ASP A 190 7.00 20.92 15.42
C ASP A 190 7.71 19.56 15.50
N LEU A 191 8.45 19.23 14.46
CA LEU A 191 9.21 17.97 14.37
C LEU A 191 10.23 17.80 15.52
N SER A 192 10.68 18.90 16.13
CA SER A 192 11.65 18.82 17.25
C SER A 192 11.06 18.25 18.51
N LYS A 193 9.73 18.30 18.65
CA LYS A 193 8.97 17.74 19.78
C LYS A 193 8.33 16.39 19.46
N SER A 194 8.39 15.95 18.22
CA SER A 194 7.79 14.68 17.80
C SER A 194 8.50 13.49 18.43
N LYS A 195 7.73 12.66 19.11
CA LYS A 195 8.22 11.38 19.64
C LYS A 195 8.55 10.40 18.52
N THR A 196 7.79 10.45 17.43
CA THR A 196 8.05 9.67 16.22
C THR A 196 9.42 10.00 15.65
N MET A 197 9.76 11.31 15.50
CA MET A 197 11.09 11.73 15.05
C MET A 197 12.20 11.24 15.98
N THR A 198 11.97 11.26 17.29
CA THR A 198 12.94 10.74 18.27
C THR A 198 13.17 9.24 18.08
N ALA A 199 12.10 8.46 17.88
CA ALA A 199 12.19 7.01 17.67
C ALA A 199 12.93 6.67 16.37
N LEU A 200 12.71 7.42 15.30
CA LEU A 200 13.39 7.22 14.00
C LEU A 200 14.91 7.40 14.08
N GLN A 201 15.43 8.12 15.07
CA GLN A 201 16.88 8.24 15.25
C GLN A 201 17.56 6.89 15.50
N GLY A 202 16.86 5.92 16.10
CA GLY A 202 17.36 4.55 16.28
C GLY A 202 17.57 3.78 14.98
N LEU A 203 16.94 4.20 13.87
CA LEU A 203 17.00 3.56 12.57
C LEU A 203 18.06 4.15 11.63
N LEU A 204 18.79 5.17 12.05
CA LEU A 204 19.74 5.89 11.19
C LEU A 204 21.01 5.11 10.84
N ALA A 205 21.18 3.89 11.35
CA ALA A 205 22.18 2.96 10.86
C ALA A 205 21.88 2.48 9.43
N ASP A 206 20.58 2.40 9.06
CA ASP A 206 20.15 2.05 7.71
C ASP A 206 20.31 3.26 6.76
N GLU A 207 20.98 3.04 5.61
CA GLU A 207 21.28 4.12 4.65
C GLU A 207 20.04 4.64 3.93
N GLU A 208 19.12 3.73 3.61
CA GLU A 208 17.85 4.12 2.94
C GLU A 208 16.96 4.92 3.89
N ALA A 209 16.88 4.52 5.17
CA ALA A 209 16.14 5.27 6.19
C ALA A 209 16.71 6.69 6.35
N ARG A 210 18.05 6.85 6.38
CA ARG A 210 18.70 8.17 6.42
C ARG A 210 18.33 9.03 5.21
N THR A 211 18.36 8.42 4.02
CA THR A 211 18.03 9.11 2.77
C THR A 211 16.58 9.57 2.77
N LEU A 212 15.64 8.68 3.12
CA LEU A 212 14.21 9.01 3.18
C LEU A 212 13.91 10.05 4.26
N LEU A 213 14.61 9.99 5.42
CA LEU A 213 14.49 11.03 6.44
C LEU A 213 14.96 12.40 5.94
N ALA A 214 16.10 12.45 5.24
CA ALA A 214 16.60 13.71 4.66
C ALA A 214 15.61 14.29 3.65
N MET A 215 15.00 13.45 2.81
CA MET A 215 13.95 13.86 1.88
C MET A 215 12.73 14.42 2.60
N PHE A 216 12.24 13.72 3.62
CA PHE A 216 11.11 14.16 4.42
C PHE A 216 11.39 15.51 5.09
N LEU A 217 12.58 15.70 5.68
CA LEU A 217 12.98 16.97 6.28
C LEU A 217 13.07 18.10 5.23
N LEU A 218 13.54 17.81 4.03
CA LEU A 218 13.56 18.78 2.94
C LEU A 218 12.14 19.15 2.49
N ALA A 219 11.25 18.16 2.28
CA ALA A 219 9.86 18.41 1.94
C ALA A 219 9.13 19.19 3.03
N SER A 220 9.43 18.92 4.31
CA SER A 220 8.91 19.67 5.45
C SER A 220 9.39 21.12 5.49
N ALA A 221 10.63 21.39 5.05
CA ALA A 221 11.20 22.74 5.05
C ALA A 221 10.82 23.57 3.83
N LYS A 222 10.57 22.93 2.67
CA LYS A 222 10.39 23.59 1.36
C LYS A 222 9.03 23.38 0.72
N LYS A 223 8.13 22.60 1.33
CA LYS A 223 6.87 22.05 0.80
C LYS A 223 7.03 21.06 -0.36
N ASN A 224 8.15 21.09 -1.09
CA ASN A 224 8.39 20.24 -2.25
C ASN A 224 9.85 19.76 -2.31
N LEU A 225 10.10 18.86 -3.27
CA LEU A 225 11.40 18.25 -3.57
C LEU A 225 11.98 18.72 -4.91
N SER A 226 11.55 19.87 -5.44
CA SER A 226 11.93 20.36 -6.77
C SER A 226 13.44 20.57 -6.93
N MET A 227 14.16 20.83 -5.82
CA MET A 227 15.63 20.96 -5.81
C MET A 227 16.36 19.62 -5.88
N CYS A 228 15.64 18.51 -5.84
CA CYS A 228 16.22 17.18 -5.76
C CYS A 228 16.12 16.42 -7.07
N SER A 229 17.07 15.50 -7.28
CA SER A 229 17.06 14.57 -8.39
C SER A 229 15.89 13.56 -8.27
N LEU A 230 15.36 13.08 -9.39
CA LEU A 230 14.35 12.00 -9.46
C LEU A 230 14.80 10.68 -8.82
N ARG A 231 16.10 10.51 -8.53
CA ARG A 231 16.64 9.29 -7.91
C ARG A 231 16.44 9.18 -6.39
N LEU A 232 15.73 10.11 -5.77
CA LEU A 232 15.56 10.16 -4.31
C LEU A 232 14.75 9.00 -3.72
N PHE A 233 13.77 8.49 -4.46
CA PHE A 233 13.00 7.31 -4.04
C PHE A 233 13.68 5.99 -4.44
N CYS A 234 15.02 5.94 -4.44
CA CYS A 234 15.79 4.75 -4.75
C CYS A 234 15.95 3.87 -3.50
N VAL A 235 14.94 3.04 -3.25
CA VAL A 235 15.00 1.92 -2.31
C VAL A 235 15.32 0.65 -3.10
N GLN A 236 16.21 -0.19 -2.59
CA GLN A 236 16.56 -1.45 -3.25
C GLN A 236 15.41 -2.46 -3.13
N LYS A 237 15.18 -3.23 -4.20
CA LYS A 237 14.24 -4.35 -4.13
C LYS A 237 14.74 -5.34 -3.06
N PRO A 238 13.94 -5.67 -2.06
CA PRO A 238 14.28 -6.72 -1.10
C PRO A 238 14.62 -8.02 -1.83
N LYS A 239 15.59 -8.75 -1.32
CA LYS A 239 15.91 -10.07 -1.86
C LYS A 239 14.69 -10.96 -1.72
N GLU A 240 14.43 -11.77 -2.74
CA GLU A 240 13.35 -12.76 -2.66
C GLU A 240 13.67 -13.75 -1.54
N GLU A 241 12.72 -13.94 -0.64
CA GLU A 241 12.80 -14.97 0.38
C GLU A 241 12.53 -16.31 -0.30
N VAL A 242 13.55 -17.16 -0.39
CA VAL A 242 13.42 -18.53 -0.90
C VAL A 242 13.20 -19.45 0.29
N TRP A 243 12.00 -19.98 0.40
CA TRP A 243 11.62 -20.93 1.44
C TRP A 243 11.69 -22.35 0.88
N SER A 244 12.41 -23.25 1.57
CA SER A 244 12.45 -24.67 1.20
C SER A 244 11.09 -25.33 1.47
N THR A 245 10.63 -26.16 0.52
CA THR A 245 9.50 -27.06 0.73
C THR A 245 9.89 -28.32 1.48
N GLU A 246 11.18 -28.70 1.44
CA GLU A 246 11.72 -29.85 2.16
C GLU A 246 11.54 -29.67 3.67
N VAL A 247 10.97 -30.67 4.32
CA VAL A 247 10.74 -30.70 5.77
C VAL A 247 11.70 -31.70 6.39
N THR A 248 12.65 -31.19 7.18
CA THR A 248 13.66 -31.99 7.87
C THR A 248 13.20 -32.42 9.26
N ASP A 249 13.87 -33.42 9.85
CA ASP A 249 13.61 -33.81 11.24
C ASP A 249 13.92 -32.67 12.21
N GLU A 250 14.96 -31.87 11.94
CA GLU A 250 15.30 -30.66 12.72
C GLU A 250 14.17 -29.60 12.65
N ASP A 251 13.56 -29.41 11.49
CA ASP A 251 12.40 -28.54 11.35
C ASP A 251 11.25 -29.00 12.26
N LEU A 252 10.99 -30.30 12.32
CA LEU A 252 9.90 -30.88 13.11
C LEU A 252 10.18 -30.85 14.61
N GLU A 253 11.45 -31.00 15.03
CA GLU A 253 11.88 -30.88 16.43
C GLU A 253 11.77 -29.42 16.94
N ASN A 254 12.06 -28.48 16.08
CA ASN A 254 12.00 -27.05 16.39
C ASN A 254 10.65 -26.39 16.08
N ALA A 255 9.66 -27.16 15.59
CA ALA A 255 8.37 -26.65 15.19
C ALA A 255 7.58 -26.04 16.34
N VAL A 256 6.74 -25.05 16.01
CA VAL A 256 5.65 -24.58 16.87
C VAL A 256 4.34 -25.17 16.37
N GLU A 257 3.44 -25.47 17.31
CA GLU A 257 2.14 -26.04 16.97
C GLU A 257 1.03 -25.01 17.19
N ASP A 258 0.02 -25.07 16.33
CA ASP A 258 -1.21 -24.34 16.56
C ASP A 258 -2.20 -25.16 17.43
N GLU A 259 -3.38 -24.62 17.67
CA GLU A 259 -4.45 -25.23 18.48
C GLU A 259 -5.00 -26.54 17.89
N PHE A 260 -4.72 -26.83 16.61
CA PHE A 260 -5.11 -28.05 15.90
C PHE A 260 -3.98 -29.09 15.82
N GLY A 261 -2.81 -28.78 16.38
CA GLY A 261 -1.62 -29.61 16.32
C GLY A 261 -0.90 -29.58 14.97
N VAL A 262 -1.19 -28.58 14.15
CA VAL A 262 -0.46 -28.34 12.89
C VAL A 262 0.88 -27.68 13.21
N LYS A 263 1.95 -28.26 12.69
CA LYS A 263 3.32 -27.80 12.92
C LYS A 263 3.76 -26.78 11.91
N TYR A 264 4.37 -25.71 12.41
CA TYR A 264 4.93 -24.59 11.65
C TYR A 264 6.39 -24.35 12.02
N SER A 265 7.15 -23.74 11.14
CA SER A 265 8.45 -23.14 11.49
C SER A 265 8.30 -22.08 12.59
N LYS A 266 9.36 -21.82 13.38
CA LYS A 266 9.34 -20.85 14.50
C LYS A 266 8.90 -19.45 14.07
N ASP A 267 9.19 -19.05 12.85
CA ASP A 267 8.82 -17.77 12.25
C ASP A 267 7.43 -17.75 11.61
N TRP A 268 6.69 -18.89 11.67
CA TRP A 268 5.37 -19.07 11.08
C TRP A 268 5.31 -18.89 9.56
N LYS A 269 6.45 -18.97 8.86
CA LYS A 269 6.51 -18.78 7.41
C LYS A 269 6.33 -20.08 6.63
N ARG A 270 6.60 -21.23 7.25
CA ARG A 270 6.44 -22.55 6.63
C ARG A 270 5.45 -23.38 7.45
N LEU A 271 4.46 -23.97 6.78
CA LEU A 271 3.63 -25.04 7.35
C LEU A 271 4.36 -26.36 7.09
N LEU A 272 4.76 -27.04 8.15
CA LEU A 272 5.63 -28.19 8.07
C LEU A 272 4.85 -29.51 8.02
N LYS A 273 3.89 -29.72 8.95
CA LYS A 273 3.14 -30.96 9.04
C LYS A 273 1.83 -30.80 9.80
N ALA A 274 0.75 -31.33 9.24
CA ALA A 274 -0.52 -31.48 9.92
C ALA A 274 -0.65 -32.91 10.53
N PRO A 275 -1.33 -33.03 11.67
CA PRO A 275 -1.64 -34.39 12.22
C PRO A 275 -2.65 -35.08 11.32
N THR A 276 -2.51 -36.40 11.14
CA THR A 276 -3.43 -37.20 10.32
C THR A 276 -4.86 -37.23 10.87
N SER A 277 -5.05 -36.85 12.13
CA SER A 277 -6.34 -36.66 12.80
C SER A 277 -7.04 -35.39 12.48
N LEU A 278 -6.38 -34.46 11.76
CA LEU A 278 -6.98 -33.17 11.38
C LEU A 278 -8.24 -33.40 10.55
N SER A 279 -9.36 -32.80 10.96
CA SER A 279 -10.67 -33.05 10.36
C SER A 279 -11.47 -31.77 10.15
N GLY A 280 -12.44 -31.83 9.22
CA GLY A 280 -13.36 -30.74 8.95
C GLY A 280 -12.70 -29.63 8.14
N LYS A 281 -12.97 -28.38 8.50
CA LYS A 281 -12.43 -27.19 7.83
C LYS A 281 -11.21 -26.66 8.57
N TYR A 282 -10.14 -26.40 7.83
CA TYR A 282 -8.93 -25.81 8.38
C TYR A 282 -8.52 -24.55 7.58
N SER A 283 -8.12 -23.51 8.28
CA SER A 283 -7.60 -22.28 7.67
C SER A 283 -6.13 -22.12 8.02
N ILE A 284 -5.28 -22.14 7.00
CA ILE A 284 -3.85 -21.88 7.17
C ILE A 284 -3.66 -20.43 7.65
N ARG A 285 -2.73 -20.26 8.59
CA ARG A 285 -2.41 -18.96 9.19
C ARG A 285 -1.96 -17.95 8.13
N LYS A 286 -2.45 -16.71 8.22
CA LYS A 286 -1.96 -15.61 7.37
C LYS A 286 -0.47 -15.39 7.61
N GLY A 287 0.27 -15.07 6.54
CA GLY A 287 1.71 -14.86 6.58
C GLY A 287 2.55 -16.12 6.26
N VAL A 288 1.96 -17.31 6.22
CA VAL A 288 2.63 -18.53 5.72
C VAL A 288 2.99 -18.34 4.24
N LYS A 289 4.23 -18.66 3.88
CA LYS A 289 4.79 -18.53 2.52
C LYS A 289 4.84 -19.87 1.79
N VAL A 290 5.06 -20.95 2.54
CA VAL A 290 5.25 -22.29 1.98
C VAL A 290 4.44 -23.34 2.75
N ILE A 291 3.79 -24.22 2.01
CA ILE A 291 3.27 -25.50 2.51
C ILE A 291 4.34 -26.55 2.18
N GLY A 292 4.91 -27.18 3.19
CA GLY A 292 5.99 -28.14 3.05
C GLY A 292 5.59 -29.44 2.33
N ASP A 293 6.60 -30.19 1.93
CA ASP A 293 6.41 -31.51 1.30
C ASP A 293 5.63 -32.43 2.25
N MET A 294 4.62 -33.11 1.73
CA MET A 294 3.75 -34.02 2.47
C MET A 294 3.07 -33.40 3.71
N ALA A 295 2.91 -32.08 3.76
CA ALA A 295 2.41 -31.38 4.94
C ALA A 295 1.04 -31.86 5.43
N PHE A 296 0.12 -32.20 4.55
CA PHE A 296 -1.20 -32.77 4.85
C PHE A 296 -1.34 -34.24 4.41
N PHE A 297 -0.22 -34.94 4.26
CA PHE A 297 -0.25 -36.32 3.81
C PHE A 297 -1.11 -37.18 4.74
N LEU A 298 -2.05 -37.99 4.16
CA LEU A 298 -3.00 -38.83 4.87
C LEU A 298 -4.01 -38.11 5.80
N CYS A 299 -4.24 -36.79 5.62
CA CYS A 299 -5.32 -36.11 6.35
C CYS A 299 -6.69 -36.42 5.74
N LYS A 300 -7.14 -37.69 5.88
CA LYS A 300 -8.33 -38.24 5.23
C LYS A 300 -9.66 -37.63 5.68
N SER A 301 -9.68 -37.00 6.85
CA SER A 301 -10.88 -36.39 7.44
C SER A 301 -10.96 -34.90 7.22
N LEU A 302 -9.97 -34.29 6.52
CA LEU A 302 -9.93 -32.87 6.17
C LEU A 302 -10.87 -32.64 4.98
N THR A 303 -11.94 -31.85 5.17
CA THR A 303 -12.98 -31.65 4.14
C THR A 303 -12.82 -30.33 3.37
N ASN A 304 -12.14 -29.35 3.95
CA ASN A 304 -11.91 -28.07 3.33
C ASN A 304 -10.66 -27.42 3.89
N ILE A 305 -9.89 -26.75 3.03
CA ILE A 305 -8.72 -25.98 3.44
C ILE A 305 -8.77 -24.59 2.83
N ASN A 306 -8.59 -23.57 3.67
CA ASN A 306 -8.42 -22.19 3.22
C ASN A 306 -6.93 -21.83 3.18
N ILE A 307 -6.42 -21.59 1.98
CA ILE A 307 -5.02 -21.22 1.73
C ILE A 307 -4.96 -19.69 1.57
N PRO A 308 -4.23 -18.97 2.42
CA PRO A 308 -4.12 -17.51 2.31
C PRO A 308 -3.29 -17.12 1.09
N ASN A 309 -3.53 -15.91 0.57
CA ASN A 309 -2.80 -15.34 -0.57
C ASN A 309 -1.28 -15.15 -0.31
N SER A 310 -0.85 -15.25 0.95
CA SER A 310 0.58 -15.19 1.31
C SER A 310 1.37 -16.44 0.93
N VAL A 311 0.70 -17.58 0.66
CA VAL A 311 1.34 -18.84 0.25
C VAL A 311 1.77 -18.70 -1.22
N THR A 312 3.06 -18.82 -1.47
CA THR A 312 3.66 -18.70 -2.80
C THR A 312 4.09 -20.05 -3.36
N THR A 313 4.27 -21.06 -2.49
CA THR A 313 4.78 -22.38 -2.90
C THR A 313 4.10 -23.49 -2.11
N ILE A 314 3.78 -24.56 -2.83
CA ILE A 314 3.23 -25.81 -2.26
C ILE A 314 4.20 -26.91 -2.61
N GLY A 315 4.64 -27.65 -1.59
CA GLY A 315 5.59 -28.73 -1.71
C GLY A 315 5.03 -30.02 -2.34
N ASP A 316 5.92 -30.93 -2.63
CA ASP A 316 5.58 -32.19 -3.26
C ASP A 316 4.64 -33.03 -2.38
N LYS A 317 3.58 -33.56 -3.00
CA LYS A 317 2.59 -34.41 -2.33
C LYS A 317 1.97 -33.79 -1.06
N ALA A 318 1.97 -32.45 -0.96
CA ALA A 318 1.48 -31.75 0.22
C ALA A 318 0.07 -32.22 0.66
N PHE A 319 -0.80 -32.54 -0.27
CA PHE A 319 -2.17 -33.01 -0.04
C PHE A 319 -2.41 -34.45 -0.51
N ALA A 320 -1.37 -35.26 -0.67
CA ALA A 320 -1.55 -36.61 -1.15
C ALA A 320 -2.32 -37.50 -0.13
N CYS A 321 -3.19 -38.33 -0.65
CA CYS A 321 -4.04 -39.22 0.15
C CYS A 321 -5.02 -38.49 1.09
N CYS A 322 -5.42 -37.26 0.77
CA CYS A 322 -6.59 -36.61 1.34
C CYS A 322 -7.81 -37.06 0.52
N GLU A 323 -8.69 -37.90 1.09
CA GLU A 323 -9.76 -38.63 0.36
C GLU A 323 -11.15 -37.97 0.51
N SER A 324 -11.25 -36.73 0.92
CA SER A 324 -12.55 -36.05 1.13
C SER A 324 -12.89 -35.10 0.00
#